data_aa5eca074ac5d336f09149b71af1d7bf
#
_entry.id   aa5eca074ac5d336f09149b71af1d7bf
#
_cell.length_a   1.000
_cell.length_b   1.000
_cell.length_c   1.000
_cell.angle_alpha   90.00
_cell.angle_beta   90.00
_cell.angle_gamma   90.00
#
_symmetry.space_group_name_H-M   'P 1'
#
loop_
_entity.id
_entity.type
_entity.pdbx_description
1 polymer ?
#
loop_
_entity_poly.entity_id
_entity_poly.type
_entity_poly.pdbx_seq_one_letter_code
_entity_poly.pdbx_strand_id
1 'polypeptide(L)'
;LKVRGPRGTKITLRYAEDVAADGSLDVTSNEKALATDVYVLRGQGWETYEPRFTFHGFRYVEVIGLPEPPRLDQLEGRVVHTDVASTGQFTCANPLIEGLHRATRWSQRSNLMGYPMDCPQRDERLGWFGDAMVTADEALLNFDTLGFFRHWLDGIRRNQNPTNGDISIISPRPYVPDEPDPTWSSAYPVVVWQCYLVSGDRQFLATHFEAMRRYVDYLGTQAREDVLPKYWIGDWGST
;
A
#
# COMPACT_ATOMS: atom_id res chain seq x y z
N LEU A 1 -2.08 -8.95 21.65
CA LEU A 1 -2.45 -8.64 23.02
C LEU A 1 -2.42 -9.90 23.88
N LYS A 2 -1.74 -9.84 25.05
CA LYS A 2 -1.76 -10.89 26.08
C LYS A 2 -2.51 -10.35 27.31
N VAL A 3 -3.59 -11.00 27.70
CA VAL A 3 -4.53 -10.47 28.69
C VAL A 3 -5.15 -11.58 29.55
N ARG A 4 -5.54 -11.25 30.77
CA ARG A 4 -6.37 -12.12 31.62
C ARG A 4 -7.45 -11.29 32.31
N GLY A 5 -8.57 -11.91 32.64
CA GLY A 5 -9.69 -11.28 33.35
C GLY A 5 -10.90 -12.18 33.41
N PRO A 6 -12.00 -11.71 34.02
CA PRO A 6 -13.24 -12.44 34.10
C PRO A 6 -13.83 -12.75 32.69
N ARG A 7 -14.55 -13.87 32.63
CA ARG A 7 -15.27 -14.23 31.39
C ARG A 7 -16.25 -13.11 30.99
N GLY A 8 -16.28 -12.79 29.69
CA GLY A 8 -17.15 -11.76 29.14
C GLY A 8 -16.58 -10.34 29.19
N THR A 9 -15.40 -10.14 29.81
CA THR A 9 -14.72 -8.85 29.75
C THR A 9 -14.44 -8.50 28.30
N LYS A 10 -14.89 -7.33 27.85
CA LYS A 10 -14.68 -6.82 26.49
C LYS A 10 -13.46 -5.91 26.46
N ILE A 11 -12.45 -6.27 25.67
CA ILE A 11 -11.29 -5.45 25.40
C ILE A 11 -11.43 -4.87 23.99
N THR A 12 -11.25 -3.56 23.87
CA THR A 12 -11.28 -2.87 22.57
C THR A 12 -9.88 -2.30 22.29
N LEU A 13 -9.37 -2.56 21.09
CA LEU A 13 -8.15 -1.99 20.55
C LEU A 13 -8.54 -1.01 19.45
N ARG A 14 -8.14 0.26 19.56
CA ARG A 14 -8.34 1.27 18.53
C ARG A 14 -6.98 1.75 18.03
N TYR A 15 -6.88 1.99 16.73
CA TYR A 15 -5.61 2.28 16.06
C TYR A 15 -5.69 3.64 15.36
N ALA A 16 -4.61 4.43 15.46
CA ALA A 16 -4.47 5.67 14.72
C ALA A 16 -2.99 6.01 14.49
N GLU A 17 -2.73 6.91 13.56
CA GLU A 17 -1.38 7.39 13.25
C GLU A 17 -0.98 8.59 14.12
N ASP A 18 -1.94 9.26 14.76
CA ASP A 18 -1.66 10.44 15.57
C ASP A 18 -2.49 10.49 16.85
N VAL A 19 -2.12 11.43 17.72
CA VAL A 19 -2.80 11.73 18.97
C VAL A 19 -3.06 13.22 19.09
N ALA A 20 -4.22 13.58 19.63
CA ALA A 20 -4.59 14.95 19.92
C ALA A 20 -3.76 15.53 21.08
N ALA A 21 -3.84 16.83 21.29
CA ALA A 21 -3.07 17.54 22.33
C ALA A 21 -3.38 17.05 23.76
N ASP A 22 -4.57 16.49 23.99
CA ASP A 22 -4.99 15.90 25.27
C ASP A 22 -4.54 14.43 25.44
N GLY A 23 -3.86 13.85 24.44
CA GLY A 23 -3.37 12.47 24.43
C GLY A 23 -4.40 11.44 23.97
N SER A 24 -5.60 11.83 23.57
CA SER A 24 -6.57 10.92 22.93
C SER A 24 -6.15 10.58 21.50
N LEU A 25 -6.63 9.44 20.95
CA LEU A 25 -6.36 9.11 19.57
C LEU A 25 -6.99 10.13 18.62
N ASP A 26 -6.18 10.65 17.70
CA ASP A 26 -6.67 11.36 16.52
C ASP A 26 -6.89 10.34 15.39
N VAL A 27 -8.15 10.09 15.07
CA VAL A 27 -8.57 9.14 14.03
C VAL A 27 -8.89 9.82 12.69
N THR A 28 -8.58 11.09 12.54
CA THR A 28 -8.90 11.86 11.32
C THR A 28 -8.30 11.23 10.07
N SER A 29 -7.06 10.76 10.15
CA SER A 29 -6.38 10.08 9.02
C SER A 29 -6.97 8.71 8.64
N ASN A 30 -7.79 8.12 9.51
CA ASN A 30 -8.47 6.85 9.22
C ASN A 30 -9.68 7.01 8.28
N GLU A 31 -10.16 8.23 8.09
CA GLU A 31 -11.37 8.55 7.33
C GLU A 31 -12.57 7.73 7.80
N LYS A 32 -13.08 6.80 7.00
CA LYS A 32 -14.22 5.93 7.34
C LYS A 32 -13.80 4.58 7.93
N ALA A 33 -12.51 4.26 7.94
CA ALA A 33 -12.04 3.01 8.54
C ALA A 33 -12.25 3.04 10.05
N LEU A 34 -12.97 2.06 10.57
CA LEU A 34 -13.20 1.94 12.02
C LEU A 34 -11.91 1.67 12.78
N ALA A 35 -10.93 1.02 12.16
CA ALA A 35 -9.62 0.67 12.71
C ALA A 35 -9.71 0.22 14.18
N THR A 36 -10.60 -0.76 14.44
CA THR A 36 -10.97 -1.19 15.78
C THR A 36 -11.15 -2.70 15.84
N ASP A 37 -10.48 -3.33 16.78
CA ASP A 37 -10.67 -4.74 17.10
C ASP A 37 -11.31 -4.90 18.48
N VAL A 38 -12.07 -5.97 18.63
CA VAL A 38 -12.74 -6.31 19.90
C VAL A 38 -12.46 -7.75 20.25
N TYR A 39 -11.97 -7.97 21.46
CA TYR A 39 -11.78 -9.29 22.01
C TYR A 39 -12.59 -9.47 23.30
N VAL A 40 -13.33 -10.56 23.39
CA VAL A 40 -14.13 -10.91 24.56
C VAL A 40 -13.45 -12.09 25.27
N LEU A 41 -13.06 -11.90 26.53
CA LEU A 41 -12.34 -12.89 27.32
C LEU A 41 -13.20 -14.13 27.61
N ARG A 42 -12.57 -15.30 27.50
CA ARG A 42 -13.17 -16.58 27.92
C ARG A 42 -13.11 -16.79 29.44
N GLY A 43 -12.19 -16.07 30.12
CA GLY A 43 -11.98 -16.15 31.56
C GLY A 43 -11.20 -17.38 32.01
N GLN A 44 -10.29 -17.89 31.18
CA GLN A 44 -9.50 -19.12 31.41
C GLN A 44 -8.01 -18.81 31.68
N GLY A 45 -7.72 -17.81 32.49
CA GLY A 45 -6.34 -17.40 32.79
C GLY A 45 -5.80 -16.44 31.74
N TRP A 46 -4.51 -16.61 31.35
CA TRP A 46 -3.90 -15.78 30.31
C TRP A 46 -4.38 -16.20 28.92
N GLU A 47 -4.85 -15.22 28.17
CA GLU A 47 -5.32 -15.37 26.79
C GLU A 47 -4.49 -14.49 25.85
N THR A 48 -4.27 -14.98 24.64
CA THR A 48 -3.60 -14.20 23.58
C THR A 48 -4.58 -13.93 22.47
N TYR A 49 -4.69 -12.66 22.08
CA TYR A 49 -5.47 -12.21 20.95
C TYR A 49 -4.55 -11.62 19.88
N GLU A 50 -4.80 -12.00 18.65
CA GLU A 50 -4.19 -11.46 17.43
C GLU A 50 -5.28 -11.35 16.38
N PRO A 51 -5.43 -10.20 15.68
CA PRO A 51 -6.34 -10.07 14.56
C PRO A 51 -6.04 -11.11 13.48
N ARG A 52 -7.08 -11.64 12.84
CA ARG A 52 -6.95 -12.56 11.70
C ARG A 52 -7.61 -11.97 10.48
N PHE A 53 -6.97 -12.09 9.33
CA PHE A 53 -7.46 -11.60 8.04
C PHE A 53 -7.74 -10.09 7.99
N THR A 54 -7.12 -9.34 8.91
CA THR A 54 -7.15 -7.88 8.93
C THR A 54 -5.81 -7.35 9.42
N PHE A 55 -5.48 -6.13 9.05
CA PHE A 55 -4.32 -5.38 9.52
C PHE A 55 -4.67 -3.90 9.60
N HIS A 56 -3.91 -3.15 10.38
CA HIS A 56 -4.10 -1.72 10.57
C HIS A 56 -2.78 -0.99 10.36
N GLY A 57 -2.82 0.16 9.68
CA GLY A 57 -1.74 1.14 9.70
C GLY A 57 -1.88 2.01 10.94
N PHE A 58 -0.84 2.09 11.78
CA PHE A 58 -0.92 2.86 13.02
C PHE A 58 0.45 3.20 13.59
N ARG A 59 0.48 4.21 14.42
CA ARG A 59 1.59 4.54 15.32
C ARG A 59 1.18 4.40 16.79
N TYR A 60 -0.11 4.55 17.09
CA TYR A 60 -0.68 4.51 18.42
C TYR A 60 -1.80 3.49 18.53
N VAL A 61 -1.89 2.86 19.69
CA VAL A 61 -2.96 1.91 20.02
C VAL A 61 -3.58 2.30 21.35
N GLU A 62 -4.87 2.59 21.34
CA GLU A 62 -5.66 2.77 22.54
C GLU A 62 -6.26 1.43 22.97
N VAL A 63 -6.10 1.06 24.23
CA VAL A 63 -6.62 -0.19 24.79
C VAL A 63 -7.65 0.13 25.86
N ILE A 64 -8.89 -0.26 25.63
CA ILE A 64 -10.03 0.03 26.52
C ILE A 64 -10.55 -1.27 27.11
N GLY A 65 -10.94 -1.23 28.40
CA GLY A 65 -11.60 -2.34 29.09
C GLY A 65 -10.65 -3.36 29.70
N LEU A 66 -9.35 -3.04 29.81
CA LEU A 66 -8.43 -3.87 30.59
C LEU A 66 -8.83 -3.89 32.05
N PRO A 67 -8.84 -5.06 32.71
CA PRO A 67 -9.13 -5.17 34.15
C PRO A 67 -8.07 -4.50 35.05
N GLU A 68 -6.86 -4.40 34.56
CA GLU A 68 -5.70 -3.80 35.25
C GLU A 68 -4.96 -2.87 34.28
N PRO A 69 -4.22 -1.85 34.74
CA PRO A 69 -3.39 -1.00 33.88
C PRO A 69 -2.48 -1.84 32.98
N PRO A 70 -2.31 -1.46 31.69
CA PRO A 70 -1.53 -2.23 30.74
C PRO A 70 -0.04 -2.22 31.10
N ARG A 71 0.63 -3.36 30.84
CA ARG A 71 2.08 -3.49 30.93
C ARG A 71 2.63 -3.60 29.50
N LEU A 72 3.83 -3.12 29.29
CA LEU A 72 4.48 -3.15 27.97
C LEU A 72 4.64 -4.59 27.43
N ASP A 73 4.83 -5.59 28.30
CA ASP A 73 4.96 -7.00 27.92
C ASP A 73 3.63 -7.66 27.49
N GLN A 74 2.51 -6.94 27.57
CA GLN A 74 1.19 -7.42 27.17
C GLN A 74 0.81 -7.03 25.73
N LEU A 75 1.53 -6.08 25.14
CA LEU A 75 1.30 -5.62 23.77
C LEU A 75 2.55 -5.89 22.93
N GLU A 76 2.34 -6.44 21.75
CA GLU A 76 3.35 -6.68 20.73
C GLU A 76 2.83 -6.18 19.40
N GLY A 77 3.55 -5.24 18.76
CA GLY A 77 3.29 -4.82 17.41
C GLY A 77 3.95 -5.80 16.43
N ARG A 78 3.16 -6.39 15.53
CA ARG A 78 3.65 -7.27 14.47
C ARG A 78 3.61 -6.57 13.13
N VAL A 79 4.77 -6.44 12.52
CA VAL A 79 4.89 -5.87 11.16
C VAL A 79 4.47 -6.93 10.16
N VAL A 80 3.48 -6.59 9.33
CA VAL A 80 2.93 -7.47 8.30
C VAL A 80 3.05 -6.79 6.95
N HIS A 81 3.67 -7.45 6.00
CA HIS A 81 3.81 -7.00 4.61
C HIS A 81 4.13 -8.19 3.72
N THR A 82 4.10 -8.00 2.39
CA THR A 82 4.62 -8.99 1.45
C THR A 82 6.08 -9.28 1.77
N ASP A 83 6.45 -10.56 1.83
CA ASP A 83 7.81 -11.00 2.15
C ASP A 83 8.78 -10.60 1.04
N VAL A 84 9.41 -9.45 1.21
CA VAL A 84 10.45 -8.90 0.34
C VAL A 84 11.71 -8.66 1.15
N ALA A 85 12.83 -9.17 0.67
CA ALA A 85 14.13 -8.96 1.31
C ALA A 85 14.55 -7.49 1.21
N SER A 86 15.20 -6.99 2.26
CA SER A 86 15.86 -5.68 2.23
C SER A 86 17.22 -5.81 1.51
N THR A 87 17.37 -5.16 0.38
CA THR A 87 18.58 -5.25 -0.47
C THR A 87 19.39 -3.97 -0.51
N GLY A 88 18.72 -2.81 -0.42
CA GLY A 88 19.37 -1.52 -0.40
C GLY A 88 19.80 -1.11 1.02
N GLN A 89 20.98 -0.48 1.09
CA GLN A 89 21.48 0.14 2.32
C GLN A 89 21.98 1.54 1.98
N PHE A 90 21.68 2.49 2.84
CA PHE A 90 22.13 3.87 2.71
C PHE A 90 22.51 4.42 4.08
N THR A 91 23.66 5.04 4.16
CA THR A 91 24.12 5.77 5.34
C THR A 91 24.80 7.06 4.92
N CYS A 92 24.64 8.12 5.70
CA CYS A 92 25.35 9.37 5.49
C CYS A 92 25.57 10.11 6.83
N ALA A 93 26.41 11.14 6.80
CA ALA A 93 26.71 11.94 7.99
C ALA A 93 25.55 12.86 8.43
N ASN A 94 24.52 13.05 7.60
CA ASN A 94 23.40 13.92 7.91
C ASN A 94 22.23 13.11 8.50
N PRO A 95 21.91 13.24 9.80
CA PRO A 95 20.88 12.45 10.45
C PRO A 95 19.47 12.71 9.91
N LEU A 96 19.20 13.90 9.34
CA LEU A 96 17.93 14.21 8.71
C LEU A 96 17.71 13.36 7.44
N ILE A 97 18.73 13.27 6.58
CA ILE A 97 18.67 12.47 5.34
C ILE A 97 18.54 10.97 5.68
N GLU A 98 19.29 10.47 6.67
CA GLU A 98 19.09 9.10 7.16
C GLU A 98 17.69 8.88 7.74
N GLY A 99 17.16 9.86 8.47
CA GLY A 99 15.80 9.83 9.00
C GLY A 99 14.74 9.75 7.90
N LEU A 100 14.88 10.56 6.85
CA LEU A 100 14.01 10.53 5.66
C LEU A 100 14.07 9.16 4.97
N HIS A 101 15.28 8.64 4.72
CA HIS A 101 15.43 7.32 4.10
C HIS A 101 14.77 6.20 4.92
N ARG A 102 14.93 6.21 6.25
CA ARG A 102 14.24 5.24 7.13
C ARG A 102 12.73 5.37 7.06
N ALA A 103 12.20 6.61 7.07
CA ALA A 103 10.76 6.88 6.98
C ALA A 103 10.20 6.40 5.64
N THR A 104 10.87 6.72 4.52
CA THR A 104 10.49 6.27 3.18
C THR A 104 10.43 4.75 3.10
N ARG A 105 11.47 4.06 3.56
CA ARG A 105 11.49 2.58 3.58
C ARG A 105 10.37 1.99 4.45
N TRP A 106 10.06 2.64 5.56
CA TRP A 106 8.97 2.18 6.44
C TRP A 106 7.61 2.37 5.77
N SER A 107 7.37 3.52 5.16
CA SER A 107 6.15 3.78 4.38
C SER A 107 6.01 2.81 3.22
N GLN A 108 7.07 2.59 2.44
CA GLN A 108 7.06 1.63 1.34
C GLN A 108 6.67 0.22 1.82
N ARG A 109 7.28 -0.26 2.90
CA ARG A 109 6.98 -1.58 3.47
C ARG A 109 5.52 -1.69 3.93
N SER A 110 4.99 -0.64 4.52
CA SER A 110 3.60 -0.60 5.01
C SER A 110 2.57 -0.71 3.88
N ASN A 111 2.98 -0.39 2.65
CA ASN A 111 2.12 -0.40 1.46
C ASN A 111 2.38 -1.59 0.51
N LEU A 112 3.22 -2.56 0.89
CA LEU A 112 3.46 -3.79 0.12
C LEU A 112 2.60 -4.93 0.65
N MET A 113 1.36 -5.06 0.18
CA MET A 113 0.38 -6.06 0.65
C MET A 113 -0.23 -6.88 -0.50
N GLY A 114 0.63 -7.58 -1.26
CA GLY A 114 0.25 -8.34 -2.44
C GLY A 114 0.21 -7.51 -3.72
N TYR A 115 -0.04 -6.22 -3.59
CA TYR A 115 0.04 -5.18 -4.60
C TYR A 115 0.50 -3.86 -3.94
N PRO A 116 0.99 -2.88 -4.69
CA PRO A 116 1.34 -1.57 -4.13
C PRO A 116 0.06 -0.84 -3.72
N MET A 117 -0.14 -0.64 -2.41
CA MET A 117 -1.27 0.12 -1.89
C MET A 117 -0.91 1.61 -1.80
N ASP A 118 -1.92 2.46 -1.91
CA ASP A 118 -1.82 3.90 -1.71
C ASP A 118 -1.68 4.29 -0.23
N CYS A 119 -2.32 3.54 0.66
CA CYS A 119 -2.36 3.87 2.09
C CYS A 119 -2.60 2.63 2.96
N PRO A 120 -2.00 2.55 4.19
CA PRO A 120 -2.19 1.40 5.07
C PRO A 120 -3.29 1.59 6.12
N GLN A 121 -3.75 2.83 6.41
CA GLN A 121 -4.52 3.14 7.61
C GLN A 121 -6.02 3.40 7.39
N ARG A 122 -6.40 3.95 6.22
CA ARG A 122 -7.78 4.35 5.92
C ARG A 122 -8.53 3.29 5.11
N ASP A 123 -9.76 3.54 4.73
CA ASP A 123 -10.65 2.58 4.07
C ASP A 123 -10.44 2.43 2.55
N GLU A 124 -9.46 3.12 1.96
CA GLU A 124 -9.13 3.06 0.53
C GLU A 124 -8.35 1.79 0.19
N ARG A 125 -7.06 1.73 0.48
CA ARG A 125 -6.19 0.55 0.30
C ARG A 125 -6.25 -0.05 -1.10
N LEU A 126 -6.17 0.80 -2.11
CA LEU A 126 -6.25 0.43 -3.51
C LEU A 126 -4.85 0.43 -4.17
N GLY A 127 -4.71 -0.34 -5.23
CA GLY A 127 -3.48 -0.39 -6.02
C GLY A 127 -3.45 0.69 -7.09
N TRP A 128 -3.41 1.95 -6.68
CA TRP A 128 -3.35 3.10 -7.57
C TRP A 128 -2.05 3.11 -8.39
N PHE A 129 -2.19 3.35 -9.68
CA PHE A 129 -1.05 3.29 -10.61
C PHE A 129 -0.11 4.48 -10.47
N GLY A 130 -0.65 5.68 -10.24
CA GLY A 130 0.16 6.88 -10.02
C GLY A 130 1.09 6.72 -8.83
N ASP A 131 0.56 6.26 -7.69
CA ASP A 131 1.31 5.99 -6.47
C ASP A 131 2.39 4.93 -6.68
N ALA A 132 2.04 3.84 -7.35
CA ALA A 132 2.99 2.78 -7.68
C ALA A 132 4.09 3.26 -8.61
N MET A 133 3.77 4.10 -9.61
CA MET A 133 4.73 4.63 -10.58
C MET A 133 5.82 5.47 -9.91
N VAL A 134 5.42 6.38 -9.02
CA VAL A 134 6.38 7.31 -8.38
C VAL A 134 7.20 6.65 -7.27
N THR A 135 6.74 5.50 -6.72
CA THR A 135 7.44 4.77 -5.66
C THR A 135 8.20 3.54 -6.14
N ALA A 136 8.01 3.10 -7.39
CA ALA A 136 8.59 1.86 -7.89
C ALA A 136 10.12 1.87 -7.88
N ASP A 137 10.78 2.95 -8.28
CA ASP A 137 12.25 3.07 -8.26
C ASP A 137 12.80 2.95 -6.84
N GLU A 138 12.16 3.62 -5.89
CA GLU A 138 12.53 3.54 -4.48
C GLU A 138 12.38 2.11 -3.96
N ALA A 139 11.27 1.45 -4.26
CA ALA A 139 11.01 0.08 -3.87
C ALA A 139 12.04 -0.90 -4.46
N LEU A 140 12.35 -0.77 -5.74
CA LEU A 140 13.34 -1.61 -6.46
C LEU A 140 14.78 -1.41 -5.95
N LEU A 141 15.12 -0.20 -5.49
CA LEU A 141 16.43 0.10 -4.93
C LEU A 141 16.61 -0.41 -3.50
N ASN A 142 15.55 -0.44 -2.70
CA ASN A 142 15.62 -0.75 -1.29
C ASN A 142 15.24 -2.19 -0.94
N PHE A 143 14.45 -2.85 -1.80
CA PHE A 143 13.91 -4.19 -1.55
C PHE A 143 13.98 -5.07 -2.79
N ASP A 144 14.02 -6.38 -2.59
CA ASP A 144 13.83 -7.34 -3.68
C ASP A 144 12.35 -7.42 -4.07
N THR A 145 11.89 -6.41 -4.80
CA THR A 145 10.50 -6.26 -5.22
C THR A 145 10.24 -6.69 -6.67
N LEU A 146 11.22 -7.25 -7.37
CA LEU A 146 11.02 -7.69 -8.76
C LEU A 146 9.90 -8.72 -8.89
N GLY A 147 9.86 -9.73 -8.02
CA GLY A 147 8.79 -10.73 -8.00
C GLY A 147 7.43 -10.13 -7.69
N PHE A 148 7.37 -9.17 -6.77
CA PHE A 148 6.18 -8.41 -6.39
C PHE A 148 5.62 -7.61 -7.58
N PHE A 149 6.44 -6.80 -8.22
CA PHE A 149 6.01 -6.02 -9.39
C PHE A 149 5.66 -6.89 -10.58
N ARG A 150 6.40 -7.98 -10.84
CA ARG A 150 6.06 -8.93 -11.91
C ARG A 150 4.65 -9.49 -11.74
N HIS A 151 4.29 -9.89 -10.53
CA HIS A 151 2.94 -10.38 -10.23
C HIS A 151 1.87 -9.31 -10.49
N TRP A 152 2.08 -8.11 -9.99
CA TRP A 152 1.15 -6.99 -10.17
C TRP A 152 1.00 -6.59 -11.64
N LEU A 153 2.11 -6.40 -12.36
CA LEU A 153 2.15 -6.04 -13.77
C LEU A 153 1.51 -7.11 -14.68
N ASP A 154 1.68 -8.38 -14.34
CA ASP A 154 1.03 -9.48 -15.07
C ASP A 154 -0.50 -9.45 -14.87
N GLY A 155 -0.96 -9.08 -13.68
CA GLY A 155 -2.37 -8.79 -13.41
C GLY A 155 -2.92 -7.66 -14.28
N ILE A 156 -2.19 -6.56 -14.40
CA ILE A 156 -2.55 -5.43 -15.28
C ILE A 156 -2.65 -5.89 -16.73
N ARG A 157 -1.62 -6.57 -17.23
CA ARG A 157 -1.57 -7.08 -18.60
C ARG A 157 -2.76 -7.97 -18.95
N ARG A 158 -3.15 -8.87 -18.03
CA ARG A 158 -4.30 -9.77 -18.23
C ARG A 158 -5.64 -9.05 -18.22
N ASN A 159 -5.74 -7.93 -17.53
CA ASN A 159 -6.96 -7.12 -17.43
C ASN A 159 -7.00 -5.96 -18.43
N GLN A 160 -5.98 -5.81 -19.29
CA GLN A 160 -6.00 -4.82 -20.36
C GLN A 160 -7.23 -5.01 -21.25
N ASN A 161 -7.89 -3.94 -21.62
CA ASN A 161 -9.07 -3.97 -22.49
C ASN A 161 -8.72 -4.68 -23.82
N PRO A 162 -9.37 -5.82 -24.12
CA PRO A 162 -9.04 -6.59 -25.33
C PRO A 162 -9.44 -5.89 -26.63
N THR A 163 -10.38 -4.94 -26.57
CA THR A 163 -10.93 -4.27 -27.77
C THR A 163 -10.07 -3.10 -28.19
N ASN A 164 -9.73 -2.19 -27.28
CA ASN A 164 -9.05 -0.95 -27.60
C ASN A 164 -7.64 -0.82 -27.05
N GLY A 165 -7.21 -1.71 -26.14
CA GLY A 165 -5.87 -1.68 -25.54
C GLY A 165 -5.73 -0.76 -24.32
N ASP A 166 -6.80 -0.17 -23.87
CA ASP A 166 -6.88 0.66 -22.69
C ASP A 166 -6.49 -0.09 -21.41
N ILE A 167 -6.00 0.66 -20.42
CA ILE A 167 -5.56 0.15 -19.12
C ILE A 167 -6.21 0.96 -18.01
N SER A 168 -6.71 0.28 -16.97
CA SER A 168 -7.21 0.83 -15.71
C SER A 168 -6.17 1.72 -15.02
N ILE A 169 -6.63 2.49 -14.05
CA ILE A 169 -5.78 3.29 -13.16
C ILE A 169 -5.53 2.63 -11.80
N ILE A 170 -6.18 1.48 -11.56
CA ILE A 170 -6.08 0.70 -10.31
C ILE A 170 -5.95 -0.78 -10.64
N SER A 171 -5.09 -1.50 -9.93
CA SER A 171 -4.98 -2.97 -9.98
C SER A 171 -4.61 -3.56 -8.60
N PRO A 172 -5.33 -4.54 -8.07
CA PRO A 172 -6.51 -5.21 -8.66
C PRO A 172 -7.66 -4.24 -8.93
N ARG A 173 -8.48 -4.58 -9.95
CA ARG A 173 -9.59 -3.70 -10.35
C ARG A 173 -10.63 -3.63 -9.23
N PRO A 174 -11.00 -2.42 -8.77
CA PRO A 174 -11.98 -2.27 -7.70
C PRO A 174 -13.42 -2.52 -8.19
N TYR A 175 -14.36 -2.57 -7.26
CA TYR A 175 -15.79 -2.64 -7.57
C TYR A 175 -16.38 -1.29 -8.03
N VAL A 176 -15.61 -0.21 -7.88
CA VAL A 176 -16.01 1.13 -8.33
C VAL A 176 -15.59 1.34 -9.78
N PRO A 177 -16.35 2.14 -10.56
CA PRO A 177 -15.93 2.53 -11.90
C PRO A 177 -14.57 3.24 -11.83
N ASP A 178 -13.65 2.79 -12.66
CA ASP A 178 -12.37 3.43 -12.89
C ASP A 178 -12.31 3.83 -14.36
N GLU A 179 -12.22 5.11 -14.63
CA GLU A 179 -12.03 5.61 -15.98
C GLU A 179 -10.53 5.66 -16.30
N PRO A 180 -10.14 5.33 -17.55
CA PRO A 180 -8.75 5.45 -17.95
C PRO A 180 -8.23 6.87 -17.79
N ASP A 181 -7.03 6.99 -17.27
CA ASP A 181 -6.33 8.26 -17.18
C ASP A 181 -4.88 8.08 -17.63
N PRO A 182 -4.44 8.74 -18.71
CA PRO A 182 -3.10 8.54 -19.25
C PRO A 182 -1.98 8.85 -18.26
N THR A 183 -2.17 9.80 -17.35
CA THR A 183 -1.16 10.17 -16.36
C THR A 183 -0.94 9.05 -15.33
N TRP A 184 -1.99 8.25 -15.06
CA TRP A 184 -1.96 7.13 -14.13
C TRP A 184 -1.72 5.79 -14.82
N SER A 185 -2.47 5.50 -15.89
CA SER A 185 -2.34 4.24 -16.66
C SER A 185 -0.95 4.07 -17.27
N SER A 186 -0.22 5.16 -17.54
CA SER A 186 1.16 5.12 -18.02
C SER A 186 2.15 4.52 -17.02
N ALA A 187 1.74 4.31 -15.77
CA ALA A 187 2.52 3.53 -14.81
C ALA A 187 2.85 2.13 -15.33
N TYR A 188 1.97 1.51 -16.12
CA TYR A 188 2.22 0.17 -16.63
C TYR A 188 3.51 0.09 -17.46
N PRO A 189 3.67 0.81 -18.59
CA PRO A 189 4.93 0.76 -19.34
C PRO A 189 6.11 1.31 -18.56
N VAL A 190 5.93 2.31 -17.69
CA VAL A 190 7.01 2.90 -16.89
C VAL A 190 7.56 1.89 -15.89
N VAL A 191 6.72 1.23 -15.09
CA VAL A 191 7.16 0.26 -14.09
C VAL A 191 7.71 -1.01 -14.74
N VAL A 192 7.18 -1.46 -15.89
CA VAL A 192 7.79 -2.54 -16.67
C VAL A 192 9.21 -2.18 -17.07
N TRP A 193 9.44 -0.95 -17.54
CA TRP A 193 10.76 -0.48 -17.91
C TRP A 193 11.70 -0.36 -16.73
N GLN A 194 11.27 0.17 -15.59
CA GLN A 194 12.05 0.24 -14.35
C GLN A 194 12.48 -1.16 -13.87
N CYS A 195 11.56 -2.12 -13.87
CA CYS A 195 11.88 -3.52 -13.55
C CYS A 195 12.92 -4.11 -14.51
N TYR A 196 12.84 -3.79 -15.80
CA TYR A 196 13.85 -4.23 -16.78
C TYR A 196 15.20 -3.60 -16.52
N LEU A 197 15.28 -2.30 -16.24
CA LEU A 197 16.54 -1.61 -15.96
C LEU A 197 17.29 -2.23 -14.77
N VAL A 198 16.56 -2.63 -13.72
CA VAL A 198 17.15 -3.25 -12.53
C VAL A 198 17.53 -4.71 -12.77
N SER A 199 16.70 -5.47 -13.51
CA SER A 199 16.90 -6.92 -13.67
C SER A 199 17.71 -7.31 -14.89
N GLY A 200 17.73 -6.50 -15.95
CA GLY A 200 18.27 -6.86 -17.28
C GLY A 200 17.46 -7.97 -17.98
N ASP A 201 16.31 -8.37 -17.45
CA ASP A 201 15.53 -9.50 -17.95
C ASP A 201 14.76 -9.14 -19.23
N ARG A 202 15.37 -9.48 -20.37
CA ARG A 202 14.76 -9.26 -21.70
C ARG A 202 13.50 -10.08 -21.93
N GLN A 203 13.40 -11.26 -21.32
CA GLN A 203 12.22 -12.10 -21.49
C GLN A 203 11.01 -11.49 -20.78
N PHE A 204 11.22 -10.91 -19.60
CA PHE A 204 10.19 -10.15 -18.90
C PHE A 204 9.70 -8.97 -19.76
N LEU A 205 10.63 -8.17 -20.28
CA LEU A 205 10.28 -7.04 -21.15
C LEU A 205 9.50 -7.49 -22.39
N ALA A 206 9.95 -8.58 -23.05
CA ALA A 206 9.27 -9.14 -24.23
C ALA A 206 7.84 -9.62 -23.90
N THR A 207 7.63 -10.18 -22.70
CA THR A 207 6.30 -10.64 -22.25
C THR A 207 5.28 -9.49 -22.16
N HIS A 208 5.75 -8.30 -21.79
CA HIS A 208 4.89 -7.12 -21.62
C HIS A 208 4.83 -6.23 -22.88
N PHE A 209 5.76 -6.40 -23.83
CA PHE A 209 5.91 -5.49 -24.99
C PHE A 209 4.64 -5.28 -25.77
N GLU A 210 3.92 -6.34 -26.13
CA GLU A 210 2.70 -6.23 -26.92
C GLU A 210 1.60 -5.48 -26.19
N ALA A 211 1.47 -5.69 -24.89
CA ALA A 211 0.49 -4.96 -24.08
C ALA A 211 0.84 -3.47 -23.95
N MET A 212 2.14 -3.15 -23.78
CA MET A 212 2.62 -1.77 -23.78
C MET A 212 2.35 -1.09 -25.14
N ARG A 213 2.67 -1.78 -26.25
CA ARG A 213 2.43 -1.27 -27.60
C ARG A 213 0.96 -0.95 -27.83
N ARG A 214 0.05 -1.89 -27.48
CA ARG A 214 -1.40 -1.68 -27.60
C ARG A 214 -1.90 -0.50 -26.78
N TYR A 215 -1.33 -0.28 -25.60
CA TYR A 215 -1.67 0.88 -24.78
C TYR A 215 -1.22 2.19 -25.43
N VAL A 216 0.00 2.24 -25.97
CA VAL A 216 0.51 3.43 -26.69
C VAL A 216 -0.32 3.68 -27.96
N ASP A 217 -0.66 2.64 -28.72
CA ASP A 217 -1.54 2.75 -29.89
C ASP A 217 -2.92 3.32 -29.50
N TYR A 218 -3.48 2.87 -28.38
CA TYR A 218 -4.72 3.42 -27.81
C TYR A 218 -4.56 4.91 -27.50
N LEU A 219 -3.51 5.35 -26.82
CA LEU A 219 -3.27 6.77 -26.55
C LEU A 219 -3.21 7.59 -27.85
N GLY A 220 -2.58 7.05 -28.88
CA GLY A 220 -2.55 7.68 -30.22
C GLY A 220 -3.95 7.90 -30.81
N THR A 221 -4.89 6.99 -30.55
CA THR A 221 -6.30 7.19 -30.99
C THR A 221 -7.05 8.24 -30.18
N GLN A 222 -6.59 8.57 -28.98
CA GLN A 222 -7.20 9.57 -28.11
C GLN A 222 -6.61 10.99 -28.33
N ALA A 223 -5.41 11.07 -28.89
CA ALA A 223 -4.71 12.33 -29.10
C ALA A 223 -5.40 13.18 -30.19
N ARG A 224 -5.39 14.49 -29.99
CA ARG A 224 -5.78 15.49 -30.99
C ARG A 224 -4.57 16.40 -31.21
N GLU A 225 -4.10 16.46 -32.46
CA GLU A 225 -2.89 17.24 -32.82
C GLU A 225 -1.71 16.88 -31.87
N ASP A 226 -1.49 15.57 -31.67
CA ASP A 226 -0.47 15.01 -30.81
C ASP A 226 -0.58 15.36 -29.29
N VAL A 227 -1.70 15.93 -28.86
CA VAL A 227 -1.99 16.27 -27.46
C VAL A 227 -3.13 15.42 -26.94
N LEU A 228 -2.91 14.79 -25.76
CA LEU A 228 -3.96 14.08 -25.05
C LEU A 228 -4.91 15.10 -24.38
N PRO A 229 -6.23 14.94 -24.52
CA PRO A 229 -7.18 15.82 -23.84
C PRO A 229 -7.08 15.65 -22.31
N LYS A 230 -7.65 16.58 -21.55
CA LYS A 230 -7.78 16.46 -20.11
C LYS A 230 -8.63 15.23 -19.77
N TYR A 231 -8.10 14.41 -18.88
CA TYR A 231 -8.76 13.23 -18.34
C TYR A 231 -9.27 13.48 -16.90
N TRP A 232 -9.81 12.43 -16.28
CA TRP A 232 -10.54 12.49 -15.03
C TRP A 232 -9.69 12.95 -13.84
N ILE A 233 -8.54 12.33 -13.59
CA ILE A 233 -7.70 12.64 -12.43
C ILE A 233 -6.64 13.68 -12.80
N GLY A 234 -5.94 13.47 -13.90
CA GLY A 234 -4.84 14.31 -14.34
C GLY A 234 -3.74 14.41 -13.29
N ASP A 235 -3.28 15.62 -13.03
CA ASP A 235 -2.30 15.92 -11.98
C ASP A 235 -3.02 16.06 -10.64
N TRP A 236 -3.05 14.97 -9.88
CA TRP A 236 -3.74 14.90 -8.59
C TRP A 236 -3.09 15.84 -7.57
N GLY A 237 -3.90 16.72 -6.99
CA GLY A 237 -3.45 17.69 -5.99
C GLY A 237 -2.99 19.04 -6.54
N SER A 238 -3.00 19.24 -7.85
CA SER A 238 -2.70 20.54 -8.50
C SER A 238 -3.95 21.43 -8.59
N THR A 239 -4.58 21.77 -7.47
CA THR A 239 -5.71 22.72 -7.44
C THR A 239 -5.29 24.10 -6.95
#